data_962491d300bc86293bc424bc0fb86036
#
_entry.id   962491d300bc86293bc424bc0fb86036
#
_cell.length_a   1.000
_cell.length_b   1.000
_cell.length_c   1.000
_cell.angle_alpha   90.00
_cell.angle_beta   90.00
_cell.angle_gamma   90.00
#
_symmetry.space_group_name_H-M   'P 1'
#
loop_
_entity.id
_entity.type
_entity.pdbx_description
1 polymer ?
#
loop_
_entity_poly.entity_id
_entity_poly.type
_entity_poly.pdbx_seq_one_letter_code
_entity_poly.pdbx_strand_id
1 'polypeptide(L)'
;MKITQLNSASNLIEDSTDGFHVKILCDPWLDGEEYLGSWAMYPPYNFKPENFSDLDFIYISHIHPDHSSANTLSKLDKKIPVLIHNFPEKFLKNKIENLGFKTIQLEHGVRTRLKNNLHVNIMAADNCDP
;
A
#
# COMPACT_ATOMS: atom_id res chain seq x y z
N MET A 1 9.23 16.08 2.67
CA MET A 1 8.47 14.94 2.07
C MET A 1 8.92 14.72 0.64
N LYS A 2 9.17 13.48 0.24
CA LYS A 2 9.52 13.06 -1.13
C LYS A 2 8.53 11.99 -1.57
N ILE A 3 8.05 12.08 -2.81
CA ILE A 3 7.21 11.06 -3.44
C ILE A 3 7.95 10.56 -4.66
N THR A 4 8.14 9.25 -4.73
CA THR A 4 8.81 8.58 -5.86
C THR A 4 7.80 7.65 -6.51
N GLN A 5 7.44 7.90 -7.77
CA GLN A 5 6.68 6.94 -8.55
C GLN A 5 7.57 5.77 -8.94
N LEU A 6 7.15 4.56 -8.62
CA LEU A 6 7.90 3.34 -8.90
C LEU A 6 7.42 2.67 -10.18
N ASN A 7 6.11 2.44 -10.28
CA ASN A 7 5.47 1.83 -11.44
C ASN A 7 3.95 2.00 -11.34
N SER A 8 3.26 2.22 -12.47
CA SER A 8 1.79 2.34 -12.54
C SER A 8 1.26 3.23 -11.41
N ALA A 9 0.39 2.73 -10.54
CA ALA A 9 -0.10 3.43 -9.36
C ALA A 9 0.83 3.33 -8.13
N SER A 10 1.90 2.54 -8.21
CA SER A 10 2.80 2.29 -7.08
C SER A 10 3.70 3.50 -6.80
N ASN A 11 3.60 4.02 -5.58
CA ASN A 11 4.38 5.17 -5.12
C ASN A 11 5.06 4.88 -3.79
N LEU A 12 6.26 5.43 -3.60
CA LEU A 12 6.96 5.46 -2.33
C LEU A 12 6.93 6.88 -1.77
N ILE A 13 6.38 7.04 -0.58
CA ILE A 13 6.34 8.30 0.15
C ILE A 13 7.37 8.23 1.28
N GLU A 14 8.27 9.20 1.32
CA GLU A 14 9.32 9.32 2.34
C GLU A 14 9.29 10.71 2.94
N ASP A 15 9.33 10.80 4.26
CA ASP A 15 9.51 12.07 4.97
C ASP A 15 10.51 11.93 6.10
N SER A 16 11.38 12.92 6.23
CA SER A 16 12.43 13.00 7.25
C SER A 16 12.40 14.39 7.87
N THR A 17 11.30 14.73 8.51
CA THR A 17 11.12 16.03 9.15
C THR A 17 11.33 15.90 10.66
N ASP A 18 12.04 16.86 11.27
CA ASP A 18 12.27 16.97 12.72
C ASP A 18 12.85 15.69 13.38
N GLY A 19 13.74 14.99 12.66
CA GLY A 19 14.38 13.76 13.17
C GLY A 19 13.47 12.51 13.14
N PHE A 20 12.27 12.61 12.60
CA PHE A 20 11.39 11.49 12.34
C PHE A 20 11.51 11.05 10.91
N HIS A 21 11.68 9.74 10.71
CA HIS A 21 11.65 9.13 9.40
C HIS A 21 10.38 8.29 9.25
N VAL A 22 9.71 8.47 8.12
CA VAL A 22 8.51 7.70 7.76
C VAL A 22 8.63 7.27 6.31
N LYS A 23 8.27 6.01 6.02
CA LYS A 23 8.34 5.42 4.70
C LYS A 23 7.09 4.58 4.43
N ILE A 24 6.32 4.97 3.41
CA ILE A 24 5.04 4.34 3.06
C ILE A 24 5.09 3.90 1.61
N LEU A 25 4.80 2.63 1.35
CA LEU A 25 4.61 2.09 0.01
C LEU A 25 3.11 2.07 -0.32
N CYS A 26 2.74 2.77 -1.39
CA CYS A 26 1.35 2.90 -1.82
C CYS A 26 1.07 2.02 -3.03
N ASP A 27 -0.07 1.30 -3.02
CA ASP A 27 -0.61 0.50 -4.12
C ASP A 27 0.44 -0.38 -4.83
N PRO A 28 1.07 -1.33 -4.10
CA PRO A 28 2.24 -2.02 -4.60
C PRO A 28 1.92 -3.08 -5.66
N TRP A 29 2.23 -2.76 -6.91
CA TRP A 29 2.42 -3.72 -8.00
C TRP A 29 3.81 -3.51 -8.59
N LEU A 30 4.79 -4.27 -8.11
CA LEU A 30 6.21 -4.14 -8.43
C LEU A 30 6.82 -5.41 -9.01
N ASP A 31 6.03 -6.50 -9.04
CA ASP A 31 6.51 -7.80 -9.49
C ASP A 31 5.38 -8.59 -10.14
N GLY A 32 5.74 -9.27 -11.23
CA GLY A 32 4.83 -10.15 -11.96
C GLY A 32 3.82 -9.42 -12.85
N GLU A 33 2.95 -10.21 -13.43
CA GLU A 33 1.84 -9.80 -14.27
C GLU A 33 0.53 -9.89 -13.48
N GLU A 34 -0.45 -9.05 -13.82
CA GLU A 34 -1.76 -9.08 -13.19
C GLU A 34 -2.85 -9.41 -14.22
N TYR A 35 -4.08 -9.65 -13.75
CA TYR A 35 -5.22 -10.01 -14.57
C TYR A 35 -4.94 -11.22 -15.47
N LEU A 36 -4.43 -12.32 -14.87
CA LEU A 36 -4.10 -13.58 -15.57
C LEU A 36 -3.07 -13.37 -16.72
N GLY A 37 -2.10 -12.49 -16.54
CA GLY A 37 -1.06 -12.20 -17.51
C GLY A 37 -1.47 -11.22 -18.60
N SER A 38 -2.67 -10.62 -18.50
CA SER A 38 -3.12 -9.63 -19.49
C SER A 38 -2.44 -8.27 -19.32
N TRP A 39 -1.97 -7.96 -18.12
CA TRP A 39 -1.31 -6.71 -17.79
C TRP A 39 0.12 -6.96 -17.34
N ALA A 40 1.05 -6.35 -18.05
CA ALA A 40 2.48 -6.38 -17.74
C ALA A 40 3.02 -4.95 -17.57
N MET A 41 4.03 -4.82 -16.70
CA MET A 41 4.72 -3.54 -16.49
C MET A 41 5.68 -3.24 -17.64
N TYR A 42 5.64 -2.01 -18.16
CA TYR A 42 6.64 -1.53 -19.11
C TYR A 42 7.08 -0.08 -18.80
N PRO A 43 8.39 0.17 -18.62
CA PRO A 43 9.45 -0.84 -18.50
C PRO A 43 9.27 -1.73 -17.26
N PRO A 44 9.80 -2.97 -17.25
CA PRO A 44 9.70 -3.84 -16.09
C PRO A 44 10.43 -3.22 -14.89
N TYR A 45 9.81 -3.27 -13.72
CA TYR A 45 10.44 -2.81 -12.50
C TYR A 45 11.37 -3.88 -11.92
N ASN A 46 12.59 -3.51 -11.56
CA ASN A 46 13.54 -4.43 -10.93
C ASN A 46 13.25 -4.51 -9.42
N PHE A 47 12.22 -5.28 -9.06
CA PHE A 47 11.78 -5.43 -7.69
C PHE A 47 12.77 -6.21 -6.85
N LYS A 48 13.21 -5.60 -5.76
CA LYS A 48 14.08 -6.18 -4.74
C LYS A 48 13.41 -5.97 -3.39
N PRO A 49 12.83 -7.02 -2.78
CA PRO A 49 12.10 -6.90 -1.50
C PRO A 49 12.94 -6.26 -0.37
N GLU A 50 14.25 -6.50 -0.37
CA GLU A 50 15.19 -5.95 0.61
C GLU A 50 15.23 -4.41 0.62
N ASN A 51 14.91 -3.74 -0.50
CA ASN A 51 14.84 -2.28 -0.58
C ASN A 51 13.62 -1.70 0.14
N PHE A 52 12.71 -2.57 0.59
CA PHE A 52 11.46 -2.23 1.25
C PHE A 52 11.39 -2.79 2.69
N SER A 53 12.53 -3.21 3.25
CA SER A 53 12.60 -3.80 4.60
C SER A 53 12.38 -2.77 5.72
N ASP A 54 12.52 -1.49 5.44
CA ASP A 54 12.41 -0.36 6.37
C ASP A 54 11.09 0.43 6.23
N LEU A 55 10.07 -0.17 5.58
CA LEU A 55 8.75 0.44 5.49
C LEU A 55 8.08 0.51 6.87
N ASP A 56 7.48 1.66 7.16
CA ASP A 56 6.61 1.83 8.32
C ASP A 56 5.19 1.33 8.05
N PHE A 57 4.71 1.54 6.81
CA PHE A 57 3.36 1.17 6.39
C PHE A 57 3.32 0.80 4.90
N ILE A 58 2.35 -0.02 4.55
CA ILE A 58 1.86 -0.18 3.19
C ILE A 58 0.46 0.44 3.14
N TYR A 59 0.15 1.21 2.12
CA TYR A 59 -1.20 1.72 1.86
C TYR A 59 -1.77 1.05 0.62
N ILE A 60 -3.01 0.59 0.69
CA ILE A 60 -3.74 0.02 -0.44
C ILE A 60 -5.07 0.75 -0.58
N SER A 61 -5.27 1.38 -1.73
CA SER A 61 -6.45 2.18 -2.00
C SER A 61 -7.70 1.33 -2.20
N HIS A 62 -7.60 0.24 -2.96
CA HIS A 62 -8.71 -0.66 -3.27
C HIS A 62 -8.22 -2.06 -3.70
N ILE A 63 -9.16 -2.97 -3.99
CA ILE A 63 -8.89 -4.41 -4.14
C ILE A 63 -8.28 -4.82 -5.49
N HIS A 64 -8.28 -3.97 -6.50
CA HIS A 64 -7.79 -4.33 -7.83
C HIS A 64 -6.36 -4.87 -7.80
N PRO A 65 -6.04 -5.90 -8.60
CA PRO A 65 -4.73 -6.57 -8.55
C PRO A 65 -3.54 -5.64 -8.79
N ASP A 66 -3.67 -4.67 -9.69
CA ASP A 66 -2.64 -3.67 -10.00
C ASP A 66 -2.41 -2.62 -8.88
N HIS A 67 -3.24 -2.63 -7.83
CA HIS A 67 -3.07 -1.84 -6.60
C HIS A 67 -2.74 -2.71 -5.38
N SER A 68 -3.12 -3.98 -5.41
CA SER A 68 -2.97 -4.92 -4.29
C SER A 68 -2.37 -6.26 -4.74
N SER A 69 -1.27 -6.19 -5.52
CA SER A 69 -0.62 -7.35 -6.12
C SER A 69 -0.22 -8.40 -5.09
N ALA A 70 -0.79 -9.60 -5.19
CA ALA A 70 -0.44 -10.72 -4.33
C ALA A 70 1.01 -11.16 -4.55
N ASN A 71 1.53 -11.07 -5.79
CA ASN A 71 2.92 -11.38 -6.11
C ASN A 71 3.89 -10.46 -5.36
N THR A 72 3.65 -9.16 -5.41
CA THR A 72 4.47 -8.17 -4.68
C THR A 72 4.32 -8.34 -3.17
N LEU A 73 3.08 -8.36 -2.67
CA LEU A 73 2.79 -8.43 -1.24
C LEU A 73 3.33 -9.71 -0.59
N SER A 74 3.31 -10.85 -1.29
CA SER A 74 3.83 -12.12 -0.74
C SER A 74 5.30 -12.05 -0.36
N LYS A 75 6.07 -11.18 -0.99
CA LYS A 75 7.53 -11.02 -0.83
C LYS A 75 7.92 -9.95 0.20
N LEU A 76 6.96 -9.15 0.68
CA LEU A 76 7.20 -8.13 1.70
C LEU A 76 7.08 -8.69 3.12
N ASP A 77 7.74 -8.03 4.09
CA ASP A 77 7.68 -8.42 5.51
C ASP A 77 6.25 -8.26 6.06
N LYS A 78 5.71 -9.35 6.60
CA LYS A 78 4.34 -9.41 7.15
C LYS A 78 4.15 -8.62 8.45
N LYS A 79 5.24 -8.15 9.05
CA LYS A 79 5.20 -7.27 10.24
C LYS A 79 4.78 -5.85 9.89
N ILE A 80 4.92 -5.44 8.62
CA ILE A 80 4.54 -4.10 8.16
C ILE A 80 3.02 -4.00 8.17
N PRO A 81 2.42 -3.05 8.92
CA PRO A 81 0.96 -2.89 8.92
C PRO A 81 0.48 -2.28 7.60
N VAL A 82 -0.69 -2.75 7.14
CA VAL A 82 -1.32 -2.29 5.91
C VAL A 82 -2.48 -1.36 6.23
N LEU A 83 -2.41 -0.13 5.72
CA LEU A 83 -3.45 0.88 5.83
C LEU A 83 -4.45 0.66 4.69
N ILE A 84 -5.72 0.59 5.02
CA ILE A 84 -6.83 0.47 4.06
C ILE A 84 -7.98 1.37 4.50
N HIS A 85 -8.85 1.74 3.58
CA HIS A 85 -10.13 2.36 3.94
C HIS A 85 -11.04 1.34 4.65
N ASN A 86 -11.84 1.80 5.60
CA ASN A 86 -12.85 0.99 6.27
C ASN A 86 -14.09 0.83 5.39
N PHE A 87 -13.96 0.05 4.30
CA PHE A 87 -15.10 -0.29 3.46
C PHE A 87 -16.16 -1.07 4.22
N PRO A 88 -17.47 -0.90 3.91
CA PRO A 88 -18.54 -1.75 4.45
C PRO A 88 -18.27 -3.23 4.17
N GLU A 89 -17.96 -3.58 2.92
CA GLU A 89 -17.53 -4.90 2.49
C GLU A 89 -16.08 -5.14 2.89
N LYS A 90 -15.78 -6.34 3.39
CA LYS A 90 -14.45 -6.66 3.94
C LYS A 90 -13.56 -7.46 2.97
N PHE A 91 -13.82 -7.38 1.66
CA PHE A 91 -13.08 -8.14 0.65
C PHE A 91 -11.59 -7.79 0.66
N LEU A 92 -11.25 -6.50 0.60
CA LEU A 92 -9.85 -6.05 0.66
C LEU A 92 -9.20 -6.45 1.99
N LYS A 93 -9.87 -6.19 3.12
CA LYS A 93 -9.37 -6.59 4.44
C LYS A 93 -9.04 -8.07 4.48
N ASN A 94 -9.99 -8.92 4.08
CA ASN A 94 -9.84 -10.37 4.09
C ASN A 94 -8.71 -10.83 3.15
N LYS A 95 -8.59 -10.24 1.95
CA LYS A 95 -7.49 -10.51 1.02
C LYS A 95 -6.12 -10.24 1.68
N ILE A 96 -5.95 -9.09 2.31
CA ILE A 96 -4.69 -8.67 2.92
C ILE A 96 -4.35 -9.51 4.16
N GLU A 97 -5.34 -9.80 5.00
CA GLU A 97 -5.14 -10.65 6.19
C GLU A 97 -4.86 -12.10 5.82
N ASN A 98 -5.45 -12.63 4.76
CA ASN A 98 -5.12 -13.96 4.23
C ASN A 98 -3.68 -14.05 3.67
N LEU A 99 -3.08 -12.93 3.27
CA LEU A 99 -1.67 -12.85 2.91
C LEU A 99 -0.74 -12.74 4.13
N GLY A 100 -1.29 -12.72 5.35
CA GLY A 100 -0.55 -12.71 6.61
C GLY A 100 -0.28 -11.33 7.21
N PHE A 101 -0.79 -10.25 6.64
CA PHE A 101 -0.62 -8.90 7.15
C PHE A 101 -1.66 -8.53 8.21
N LYS A 102 -1.30 -7.56 9.06
CA LYS A 102 -2.28 -6.85 9.90
C LYS A 102 -2.79 -5.63 9.16
N THR A 103 -4.11 -5.41 9.16
CA THR A 103 -4.74 -4.23 8.58
C THR A 103 -5.05 -3.17 9.63
N ILE A 104 -4.89 -1.89 9.26
CA ILE A 104 -5.38 -0.73 9.99
C ILE A 104 -6.44 -0.09 9.10
N GLN A 105 -7.69 -0.14 9.52
CA GLN A 105 -8.81 0.44 8.80
C GLN A 105 -8.97 1.92 9.17
N LEU A 106 -9.01 2.78 8.16
CA LEU A 106 -9.11 4.23 8.30
C LEU A 106 -10.47 4.73 7.81
N GLU A 107 -11.08 5.61 8.57
CA GLU A 107 -12.39 6.18 8.22
C GLU A 107 -12.26 7.32 7.22
N HIS A 108 -13.25 7.43 6.31
CA HIS A 108 -13.36 8.54 5.36
C HIS A 108 -13.37 9.88 6.09
N GLY A 109 -12.53 10.80 5.66
CA GLY A 109 -12.48 12.17 6.16
C GLY A 109 -11.94 12.33 7.60
N VAL A 110 -11.60 11.22 8.28
CA VAL A 110 -11.10 11.28 9.66
C VAL A 110 -9.59 11.37 9.69
N ARG A 111 -9.07 12.42 10.34
CA ARG A 111 -7.63 12.59 10.58
C ARG A 111 -7.15 11.61 11.65
N THR A 112 -6.43 10.60 11.24
CA THR A 112 -5.92 9.53 12.12
C THR A 112 -4.43 9.68 12.36
N ARG A 113 -4.01 9.66 13.64
CA ARG A 113 -2.60 9.62 14.01
C ARG A 113 -2.08 8.19 13.91
N LEU A 114 -1.00 7.98 13.18
CA LEU A 114 -0.37 6.66 13.00
C LEU A 114 0.89 6.49 13.85
N LYS A 115 1.93 7.26 13.56
CA LYS A 115 3.25 7.14 14.21
C LYS A 115 3.80 8.54 14.47
N ASN A 116 4.28 8.79 15.69
CA ASN A 116 4.84 10.09 16.06
C ASN A 116 3.86 11.23 15.73
N ASN A 117 4.26 12.16 14.84
CA ASN A 117 3.43 13.26 14.33
C ASN A 117 2.83 12.96 12.95
N LEU A 118 2.97 11.73 12.44
CA LEU A 118 2.33 11.34 11.20
C LEU A 118 0.82 11.23 11.39
N HIS A 119 0.10 12.04 10.65
CA HIS A 119 -1.35 11.96 10.53
C HIS A 119 -1.72 11.69 9.09
N VAL A 120 -2.69 10.82 8.89
CA VAL A 120 -3.28 10.53 7.58
C VAL A 120 -4.76 10.87 7.60
N ASN A 121 -5.25 11.26 6.44
CA ASN A 121 -6.67 11.44 6.17
C ASN A 121 -6.97 10.76 4.83
N ILE A 122 -7.83 9.76 4.85
CA ILE A 122 -8.30 9.09 3.63
C ILE A 122 -9.56 9.78 3.15
N MET A 123 -9.56 10.15 1.87
CA MET A 123 -10.72 10.67 1.16
C MET A 123 -11.15 9.63 0.14
N ALA A 124 -12.01 8.70 0.56
CA ALA A 124 -12.53 7.68 -0.34
C ALA A 124 -13.50 8.33 -1.35
N ALA A 125 -13.38 7.93 -2.61
CA ALA A 125 -14.36 8.31 -3.61
C ALA A 125 -15.62 7.43 -3.48
N ASP A 126 -16.80 7.98 -3.80
CA ASP A 126 -18.08 7.28 -3.64
C ASP A 126 -18.22 6.02 -4.50
N ASN A 127 -17.38 5.88 -5.52
CA ASN A 127 -17.34 4.76 -6.47
C ASN A 127 -16.09 3.90 -6.36
N CYS A 128 -15.38 3.93 -5.25
CA CYS A 128 -14.25 3.04 -5.01
C CYS A 128 -14.73 1.61 -4.78
N ASP A 129 -14.12 0.67 -5.48
CA ASP A 129 -14.31 -0.76 -5.24
C ASP A 129 -13.72 -1.14 -3.87
N PRO A 130 -14.49 -1.85 -3.02
CA PRO A 130 -14.08 -2.24 -1.68
C PRO A 130 -13.01 -3.34 -1.63
#